data_59a73eb92b1443e3ac6f4b114cf08ffb
#
_entry.id   59a73eb92b1443e3ac6f4b114cf08ffb
#
_cell.length_a   1.000
_cell.length_b   1.000
_cell.length_c   1.000
_cell.angle_alpha   90.00
_cell.angle_beta   90.00
_cell.angle_gamma   90.00
#
_symmetry.space_group_name_H-M   'P 1'
#
loop_
_entity.id
_entity.type
_entity.pdbx_description
1 polymer ?
#
loop_
_entity_poly.entity_id
_entity_poly.type
_entity_poly.pdbx_seq_one_letter_code
_entity_poly.pdbx_strand_id
1 'polypeptide(L)'
;MKRPRPQPSRPRGRMVAAMAASAGLVAASPALADSCTVSVPTLAFGAYDTINALTGTTTVTVTCTHTANPATRFNYVLALSSGPGSYASRQMTGTGDTLTYNLYTTAALTTVWGDGITGGTATVAGSFNVPGGAGRSGNDSQTIYGRIGAAQNVLPGAYSTATPITITISY
;
A
#
# COMPACT_ATOMS: atom_id res chain seq x y z
N MET A 1 -51.27 -14.19 91.64
CA MET A 1 -50.03 -13.90 90.90
C MET A 1 -49.98 -14.78 89.66
N LYS A 2 -50.20 -14.14 88.49
CA LYS A 2 -50.27 -14.80 87.14
C LYS A 2 -48.94 -14.60 86.46
N ARG A 3 -48.23 -15.65 86.13
CA ARG A 3 -46.94 -15.63 85.40
C ARG A 3 -47.22 -15.35 83.92
N PRO A 4 -46.47 -14.41 83.26
CA PRO A 4 -46.61 -14.20 81.86
C PRO A 4 -45.99 -15.34 81.04
N ARG A 5 -46.65 -15.68 79.91
CA ARG A 5 -46.19 -16.68 78.92
C ARG A 5 -45.01 -16.13 78.09
N PRO A 6 -44.02 -16.96 77.70
CA PRO A 6 -42.99 -16.56 76.79
C PRO A 6 -43.52 -16.47 75.36
N GLN A 7 -43.14 -15.39 74.64
CA GLN A 7 -43.41 -15.18 73.22
C GLN A 7 -42.42 -16.01 72.36
N PRO A 8 -42.89 -16.57 71.25
CA PRO A 8 -42.00 -17.27 70.33
C PRO A 8 -41.17 -16.26 69.50
N SER A 9 -39.86 -16.53 69.44
CA SER A 9 -38.90 -15.78 68.61
C SER A 9 -39.14 -16.02 67.12
N ARG A 10 -39.34 -14.91 66.38
CA ARG A 10 -39.41 -14.94 64.90
C ARG A 10 -38.01 -15.23 64.29
N PRO A 11 -37.89 -16.10 63.31
CA PRO A 11 -36.63 -16.29 62.59
C PRO A 11 -36.34 -15.05 61.74
N ARG A 12 -35.15 -14.51 61.88
CA ARG A 12 -34.61 -13.47 61.02
C ARG A 12 -34.27 -14.11 59.64
N GLY A 13 -35.13 -13.87 58.66
CA GLY A 13 -34.84 -14.20 57.28
C GLY A 13 -33.64 -13.41 56.79
N ARG A 14 -32.55 -14.09 56.42
CA ARG A 14 -31.46 -13.52 55.66
C ARG A 14 -31.94 -13.32 54.23
N MET A 15 -32.13 -12.05 53.84
CA MET A 15 -32.25 -11.70 52.43
C MET A 15 -30.89 -11.87 51.77
N VAL A 16 -30.75 -12.87 50.92
CA VAL A 16 -29.62 -13.00 49.98
C VAL A 16 -29.98 -12.14 48.79
N ALA A 17 -29.34 -10.98 48.65
CA ALA A 17 -29.44 -10.16 47.46
C ALA A 17 -28.62 -10.84 46.38
N ALA A 18 -29.29 -11.43 45.36
CA ALA A 18 -28.67 -11.93 44.16
C ALA A 18 -28.32 -10.72 43.28
N MET A 19 -27.06 -10.32 43.21
CA MET A 19 -26.56 -9.39 42.22
C MET A 19 -26.52 -10.12 40.87
N ALA A 20 -27.46 -9.84 39.99
CA ALA A 20 -27.40 -10.20 38.57
C ALA A 20 -26.32 -9.32 37.91
N ALA A 21 -25.15 -9.88 37.66
CA ALA A 21 -24.14 -9.25 36.80
C ALA A 21 -24.63 -9.30 35.37
N SER A 22 -25.14 -8.19 34.83
CA SER A 22 -25.40 -8.02 33.41
C SER A 22 -24.06 -7.86 32.70
N ALA A 23 -23.55 -8.95 32.06
CA ALA A 23 -22.46 -8.87 31.12
C ALA A 23 -22.94 -8.07 29.89
N GLY A 24 -22.61 -6.78 29.86
CA GLY A 24 -22.82 -5.97 28.67
C GLY A 24 -21.90 -6.49 27.54
N LEU A 25 -22.49 -7.05 26.48
CA LEU A 25 -21.76 -7.27 25.23
C LEU A 25 -21.38 -5.89 24.67
N VAL A 26 -20.14 -5.51 24.81
CA VAL A 26 -19.57 -4.37 24.04
C VAL A 26 -19.38 -4.91 22.63
N ALA A 27 -20.32 -4.60 21.74
CA ALA A 27 -20.14 -4.82 20.32
C ALA A 27 -19.01 -3.90 19.85
N ALA A 28 -17.81 -4.45 19.60
CA ALA A 28 -16.74 -3.74 18.93
C ALA A 28 -17.23 -3.41 17.50
N SER A 29 -17.57 -2.17 17.24
CA SER A 29 -17.80 -1.70 15.88
C SER A 29 -16.50 -1.88 15.09
N PRO A 30 -16.52 -2.45 13.88
CA PRO A 30 -15.32 -2.48 13.04
C PRO A 30 -14.89 -1.03 12.82
N ALA A 31 -13.66 -0.71 13.22
CA ALA A 31 -13.05 0.55 12.85
C ALA A 31 -12.87 0.54 11.33
N LEU A 32 -13.62 1.36 10.63
CA LEU A 32 -13.41 1.61 9.22
C LEU A 32 -12.09 2.36 9.10
N ALA A 33 -11.07 1.71 8.58
CA ALA A 33 -9.76 2.31 8.33
C ALA A 33 -9.72 2.89 6.91
N ASP A 34 -9.04 4.01 6.76
CA ASP A 34 -8.69 4.54 5.45
C ASP A 34 -7.82 3.54 4.71
N SER A 35 -7.97 3.46 3.39
CA SER A 35 -7.24 2.51 2.56
C SER A 35 -6.77 3.13 1.27
N CYS A 36 -5.54 2.79 0.85
CA CYS A 36 -4.99 3.19 -0.42
C CYS A 36 -4.66 1.97 -1.29
N THR A 37 -4.89 2.09 -2.58
CA THR A 37 -4.55 1.10 -3.59
C THR A 37 -3.69 1.73 -4.67
N VAL A 38 -2.86 0.92 -5.32
CA VAL A 38 -2.01 1.33 -6.43
C VAL A 38 -2.36 0.51 -7.66
N SER A 39 -2.53 1.19 -8.79
CA SER A 39 -2.74 0.56 -10.09
C SER A 39 -1.70 1.09 -11.07
N VAL A 40 -1.12 0.20 -11.87
CA VAL A 40 -0.16 0.56 -12.91
C VAL A 40 -0.33 -0.34 -14.13
N PRO A 41 -0.50 0.23 -15.34
CA PRO A 41 -0.43 -0.53 -16.58
C PRO A 41 1.01 -1.01 -16.86
N THR A 42 1.14 -2.05 -17.66
CA THR A 42 2.44 -2.54 -18.08
C THR A 42 3.23 -1.44 -18.81
N LEU A 43 4.49 -1.24 -18.43
CA LEU A 43 5.42 -0.41 -19.19
C LEU A 43 5.92 -1.21 -20.39
N ALA A 44 5.56 -0.78 -21.61
CA ALA A 44 6.03 -1.34 -22.85
C ALA A 44 7.05 -0.39 -23.50
N PHE A 45 8.25 -0.89 -23.79
CA PHE A 45 9.28 -0.09 -24.47
C PHE A 45 9.11 -0.08 -25.99
N GLY A 46 8.48 -1.10 -26.59
CA GLY A 46 8.44 -1.28 -28.03
C GLY A 46 9.65 -2.04 -28.57
N ALA A 47 9.95 -1.85 -29.86
CA ALA A 47 11.06 -2.55 -30.52
C ALA A 47 12.39 -1.85 -30.22
N TYR A 48 13.35 -2.62 -29.71
CA TYR A 48 14.72 -2.17 -29.46
C TYR A 48 15.63 -2.57 -30.62
N ASP A 49 16.34 -1.60 -31.17
CA ASP A 49 17.18 -1.79 -32.38
C ASP A 49 18.64 -2.16 -32.09
N THR A 50 18.97 -2.43 -30.83
CA THR A 50 20.31 -2.74 -30.31
C THR A 50 21.34 -1.60 -30.41
N ILE A 51 21.08 -0.53 -31.13
CA ILE A 51 22.00 0.59 -31.38
C ILE A 51 21.63 1.79 -30.50
N ASN A 52 20.38 2.22 -30.56
CA ASN A 52 19.90 3.42 -29.91
C ASN A 52 19.27 3.12 -28.53
N ALA A 53 19.38 4.10 -27.62
CA ALA A 53 18.63 3.99 -26.38
C ALA A 53 17.13 4.12 -26.65
N LEU A 54 16.32 3.36 -25.93
CA LEU A 54 14.86 3.38 -26.05
C LEU A 54 14.24 3.80 -24.72
N THR A 55 13.26 4.71 -24.78
CA THR A 55 12.53 5.19 -23.62
C THR A 55 11.05 4.81 -23.71
N GLY A 56 10.44 4.63 -22.54
CA GLY A 56 9.01 4.39 -22.41
C GLY A 56 8.48 5.02 -21.13
N THR A 57 7.19 5.25 -21.05
CA THR A 57 6.53 5.76 -19.86
C THR A 57 5.28 4.98 -19.54
N THR A 58 4.94 4.91 -18.25
CA THR A 58 3.63 4.45 -17.78
C THR A 58 3.21 5.27 -16.58
N THR A 59 1.93 5.22 -16.22
CA THR A 59 1.38 6.02 -15.11
C THR A 59 0.97 5.12 -13.96
N VAL A 60 1.48 5.42 -12.77
CA VAL A 60 1.01 4.83 -11.50
C VAL A 60 -0.13 5.69 -10.99
N THR A 61 -1.28 5.09 -10.73
CA THR A 61 -2.41 5.77 -10.08
C THR A 61 -2.57 5.27 -8.66
N VAL A 62 -2.53 6.19 -7.71
CA VAL A 62 -2.83 5.96 -6.30
C VAL A 62 -4.26 6.38 -6.05
N THR A 63 -5.08 5.50 -5.49
CA THR A 63 -6.46 5.81 -5.10
C THR A 63 -6.61 5.52 -3.61
N CYS A 64 -7.00 6.53 -2.82
CA CYS A 64 -7.29 6.35 -1.40
C CYS A 64 -8.77 6.60 -1.12
N THR A 65 -9.35 5.76 -0.27
CA THR A 65 -10.72 5.86 0.19
C THR A 65 -10.73 6.29 1.65
N HIS A 66 -11.48 7.34 1.94
CA HIS A 66 -11.67 7.91 3.28
C HIS A 66 -12.97 7.43 3.89
N THR A 67 -12.94 7.15 5.19
CA THR A 67 -14.08 6.55 5.92
C THR A 67 -14.73 7.47 6.96
N ALA A 68 -14.16 8.65 7.19
CA ALA A 68 -14.60 9.57 8.22
C ALA A 68 -14.91 10.99 7.70
N ASN A 69 -15.37 11.87 8.57
CA ASN A 69 -15.44 13.32 8.42
C ASN A 69 -14.45 13.95 9.42
N PRO A 70 -13.82 15.08 9.11
CA PRO A 70 -13.90 15.92 7.91
C PRO A 70 -13.10 15.39 6.72
N ALA A 71 -12.99 16.20 5.63
CA ALA A 71 -12.10 15.94 4.51
C ALA A 71 -10.65 15.77 5.00
N THR A 72 -9.93 14.85 4.38
CA THR A 72 -8.56 14.48 4.76
C THR A 72 -7.60 14.65 3.58
N ARG A 73 -6.36 15.09 3.89
CA ARG A 73 -5.25 15.06 2.94
C ARG A 73 -4.46 13.77 3.13
N PHE A 74 -4.38 12.98 2.10
CA PHE A 74 -3.48 11.84 2.03
C PHE A 74 -2.11 12.28 1.53
N ASN A 75 -1.07 11.94 2.28
CA ASN A 75 0.31 12.03 1.85
C ASN A 75 0.80 10.60 1.68
N TYR A 76 1.49 10.31 0.59
CA TYR A 76 1.99 8.98 0.32
C TYR A 76 3.40 8.99 -0.24
N VAL A 77 4.07 7.87 -0.11
CA VAL A 77 5.39 7.60 -0.70
C VAL A 77 5.31 6.29 -1.47
N LEU A 78 5.80 6.28 -2.69
CA LEU A 78 5.90 5.10 -3.55
C LEU A 78 7.36 4.66 -3.65
N ALA A 79 7.62 3.41 -3.29
CA ALA A 79 8.90 2.74 -3.46
C ALA A 79 8.75 1.61 -4.49
N LEU A 80 9.77 1.39 -5.32
CA LEU A 80 9.84 0.29 -6.28
C LEU A 80 10.87 -0.74 -5.84
N SER A 81 10.57 -2.03 -6.05
CA SER A 81 11.58 -3.08 -5.93
C SER A 81 12.59 -3.02 -7.08
N SER A 82 13.74 -3.68 -6.91
CA SER A 82 14.71 -3.86 -8.00
C SER A 82 14.14 -4.75 -9.12
N GLY A 83 13.26 -5.69 -8.79
CA GLY A 83 12.90 -6.77 -9.71
C GLY A 83 14.10 -7.65 -10.03
N PRO A 84 14.10 -8.32 -11.18
CA PRO A 84 15.27 -9.05 -11.66
C PRO A 84 16.47 -8.11 -11.87
N GLY A 85 17.66 -8.55 -11.47
CA GLY A 85 18.89 -7.75 -11.49
C GLY A 85 19.06 -6.91 -10.22
N SER A 86 19.36 -5.63 -10.39
CA SER A 86 19.60 -4.71 -9.29
C SER A 86 19.04 -3.32 -9.60
N TYR A 87 19.05 -2.40 -8.63
CA TYR A 87 18.67 -1.00 -8.88
C TYR A 87 19.60 -0.29 -9.87
N ALA A 88 20.86 -0.68 -9.95
CA ALA A 88 21.79 -0.14 -10.94
C ALA A 88 21.49 -0.67 -12.36
N SER A 89 20.98 -1.90 -12.45
CA SER A 89 20.76 -2.60 -13.74
C SER A 89 19.62 -3.62 -13.57
N ARG A 90 18.39 -3.19 -13.82
CA ARG A 90 17.22 -4.07 -13.91
C ARG A 90 17.28 -4.89 -15.19
N GLN A 91 16.68 -6.07 -15.18
CA GLN A 91 16.82 -7.03 -16.25
C GLN A 91 15.46 -7.52 -16.76
N MET A 92 15.36 -7.64 -18.07
CA MET A 92 14.35 -8.43 -18.77
C MET A 92 15.05 -9.63 -19.43
N THR A 93 14.42 -10.77 -19.42
CA THR A 93 14.93 -12.01 -20.03
C THR A 93 14.08 -12.41 -21.21
N GLY A 94 14.71 -12.97 -22.24
CA GLY A 94 14.04 -13.51 -23.42
C GLY A 94 15.05 -14.15 -24.36
N THR A 95 14.62 -15.17 -25.12
CA THR A 95 15.39 -15.81 -26.20
C THR A 95 16.81 -16.28 -25.78
N GLY A 96 17.00 -16.60 -24.48
CA GLY A 96 18.30 -17.04 -23.95
C GLY A 96 19.27 -15.90 -23.64
N ASP A 97 18.81 -14.66 -23.62
CA ASP A 97 19.63 -13.47 -23.39
C ASP A 97 18.98 -12.53 -22.38
N THR A 98 19.70 -11.49 -21.98
CA THR A 98 19.27 -10.52 -20.98
C THR A 98 19.40 -9.10 -21.51
N LEU A 99 18.30 -8.34 -21.48
CA LEU A 99 18.25 -6.94 -21.84
C LEU A 99 18.17 -6.09 -20.56
N THR A 100 19.10 -5.15 -20.39
CA THR A 100 19.13 -4.29 -19.21
C THR A 100 18.33 -3.01 -19.44
N TYR A 101 17.66 -2.55 -18.38
CA TYR A 101 16.90 -1.31 -18.39
C TYR A 101 16.95 -0.65 -17.02
N ASN A 102 16.40 0.54 -16.90
CA ASN A 102 16.13 1.12 -15.59
C ASN A 102 14.86 1.98 -15.58
N LEU A 103 14.37 2.29 -14.36
CA LEU A 103 13.20 3.11 -14.10
C LEU A 103 13.62 4.35 -13.32
N TYR A 104 13.05 5.49 -13.70
CA TYR A 104 13.46 6.80 -13.18
C TYR A 104 12.27 7.59 -12.68
N THR A 105 12.54 8.50 -11.75
CA THR A 105 11.54 9.37 -11.14
C THR A 105 11.16 10.56 -12.01
N THR A 106 11.99 10.92 -12.99
CA THR A 106 11.78 12.10 -13.87
C THR A 106 12.18 11.81 -15.31
N ALA A 107 11.68 12.62 -16.22
CA ALA A 107 12.03 12.58 -17.66
C ALA A 107 13.52 12.87 -17.93
N ALA A 108 14.26 13.43 -16.98
CA ALA A 108 15.71 13.64 -17.09
C ALA A 108 16.51 12.34 -17.03
N LEU A 109 15.89 11.22 -16.60
CA LEU A 109 16.48 9.88 -16.52
C LEU A 109 17.79 9.84 -15.71
N THR A 110 17.89 10.64 -14.64
CA THR A 110 19.10 10.78 -13.81
C THR A 110 18.98 10.08 -12.47
N THR A 111 17.77 10.08 -11.88
CA THR A 111 17.51 9.52 -10.55
C THR A 111 16.71 8.24 -10.66
N VAL A 112 17.32 7.11 -10.32
CA VAL A 112 16.67 5.81 -10.34
C VAL A 112 15.56 5.76 -9.30
N TRP A 113 14.38 5.32 -9.72
CA TRP A 113 13.28 5.06 -8.80
C TRP A 113 13.46 3.69 -8.14
N GLY A 114 13.56 3.66 -6.83
CA GLY A 114 13.76 2.45 -6.04
C GLY A 114 13.16 2.56 -4.65
N ASP A 115 13.90 2.05 -3.67
CA ASP A 115 13.49 2.00 -2.25
C ASP A 115 13.84 3.27 -1.44
N GLY A 116 14.62 4.17 -2.04
CA GLY A 116 15.11 5.38 -1.37
C GLY A 116 16.29 5.15 -0.42
N ILE A 117 16.84 3.95 -0.37
CA ILE A 117 17.91 3.53 0.55
C ILE A 117 19.08 2.95 -0.24
N THR A 118 18.81 1.98 -1.10
CA THR A 118 19.85 1.18 -1.76
C THR A 118 20.43 1.91 -2.97
N GLY A 119 21.75 2.06 -3.03
CA GLY A 119 22.47 2.51 -4.22
C GLY A 119 22.13 3.93 -4.70
N GLY A 120 21.70 4.83 -3.81
CA GLY A 120 21.32 6.20 -4.17
C GLY A 120 20.00 6.31 -4.95
N THR A 121 19.13 5.32 -4.85
CA THR A 121 17.78 5.38 -5.43
C THR A 121 16.89 6.37 -4.68
N ALA A 122 15.82 6.84 -5.33
CA ALA A 122 14.82 7.70 -4.71
C ALA A 122 13.44 7.06 -4.72
N THR A 123 12.60 7.48 -3.80
CA THR A 123 11.15 7.24 -3.81
C THR A 123 10.43 8.43 -4.43
N VAL A 124 9.15 8.27 -4.76
CA VAL A 124 8.29 9.35 -5.22
C VAL A 124 7.21 9.60 -4.18
N ALA A 125 7.13 10.83 -3.72
CA ALA A 125 6.09 11.28 -2.80
C ALA A 125 5.01 12.06 -3.53
N GLY A 126 3.77 11.93 -3.07
CA GLY A 126 2.63 12.69 -3.57
C GLY A 126 1.62 12.98 -2.48
N SER A 127 0.63 13.79 -2.83
CA SER A 127 -0.48 14.06 -1.91
C SER A 127 -1.70 14.61 -2.64
N PHE A 128 -2.88 14.30 -2.12
CA PHE A 128 -4.15 14.80 -2.62
C PHE A 128 -5.20 14.86 -1.51
N ASN A 129 -6.26 15.62 -1.73
CA ASN A 129 -7.34 15.74 -0.79
C ASN A 129 -8.48 14.78 -1.15
N VAL A 130 -9.04 14.12 -0.14
CA VAL A 130 -10.26 13.33 -0.27
C VAL A 130 -11.36 14.04 0.52
N PRO A 131 -12.54 14.29 -0.09
CA PRO A 131 -13.66 14.89 0.61
C PRO A 131 -14.09 14.08 1.83
N GLY A 132 -14.63 14.72 2.85
CA GLY A 132 -15.19 14.05 4.01
C GLY A 132 -16.43 13.22 3.66
N GLY A 133 -16.64 12.13 4.40
CA GLY A 133 -17.76 11.21 4.26
C GLY A 133 -17.30 9.78 3.97
N ALA A 134 -18.05 8.84 4.52
CA ALA A 134 -17.73 7.41 4.34
C ALA A 134 -17.74 6.99 2.87
N GLY A 135 -16.71 6.26 2.45
CA GLY A 135 -16.57 5.74 1.08
C GLY A 135 -16.21 6.79 0.03
N ARG A 136 -15.79 7.99 0.44
CA ARG A 136 -15.26 9.00 -0.50
C ARG A 136 -13.84 8.63 -0.92
N SER A 137 -13.57 8.74 -2.21
CA SER A 137 -12.25 8.44 -2.78
C SER A 137 -11.67 9.65 -3.49
N GLY A 138 -10.35 9.69 -3.53
CA GLY A 138 -9.57 10.59 -4.36
C GLY A 138 -8.40 9.84 -4.98
N ASN A 139 -7.76 10.42 -5.95
CA ASN A 139 -6.62 9.80 -6.62
C ASN A 139 -5.56 10.85 -6.97
N ASP A 140 -4.35 10.35 -7.20
CA ASP A 140 -3.22 11.07 -7.77
C ASP A 140 -2.44 10.15 -8.70
N SER A 141 -1.67 10.71 -9.61
CA SER A 141 -0.94 9.93 -10.61
C SER A 141 0.50 10.39 -10.72
N GLN A 142 1.41 9.39 -10.77
CA GLN A 142 2.84 9.59 -10.94
C GLN A 142 3.32 8.89 -12.20
N THR A 143 4.26 9.50 -12.93
CA THR A 143 4.80 8.89 -14.15
C THR A 143 6.07 8.10 -13.83
N ILE A 144 6.13 6.85 -14.29
CA ILE A 144 7.36 6.07 -14.34
C ILE A 144 8.02 6.31 -15.70
N TYR A 145 9.28 6.69 -15.67
CA TYR A 145 10.11 6.86 -16.87
C TYR A 145 11.05 5.67 -16.98
N GLY A 146 10.94 4.90 -18.06
CA GLY A 146 11.80 3.76 -18.35
C GLY A 146 12.81 4.07 -19.42
N ARG A 147 14.01 3.46 -19.33
CA ARG A 147 15.05 3.54 -20.35
C ARG A 147 15.78 2.22 -20.51
N ILE A 148 15.87 1.75 -21.73
CA ILE A 148 16.83 0.75 -22.19
C ILE A 148 18.06 1.52 -22.71
N GLY A 149 19.26 1.15 -22.22
CA GLY A 149 20.51 1.76 -22.67
C GLY A 149 20.81 1.41 -24.13
N ALA A 150 21.58 2.27 -24.80
CA ALA A 150 22.06 2.02 -26.16
C ALA A 150 23.09 0.88 -26.19
N ALA A 151 23.36 0.36 -27.39
CA ALA A 151 24.45 -0.57 -27.69
C ALA A 151 24.45 -1.88 -26.88
N GLN A 152 23.25 -2.43 -26.58
CA GLN A 152 23.14 -3.75 -26.00
C GLN A 152 23.01 -4.79 -27.12
N ASN A 153 24.02 -5.65 -27.26
CA ASN A 153 24.02 -6.71 -28.26
C ASN A 153 23.27 -7.92 -27.72
N VAL A 154 21.98 -7.97 -28.00
CA VAL A 154 21.06 -9.02 -27.55
C VAL A 154 20.41 -9.69 -28.77
N LEU A 155 20.00 -10.95 -28.61
CA LEU A 155 19.30 -11.69 -29.65
C LEU A 155 17.92 -11.10 -29.95
N PRO A 156 17.46 -11.11 -31.21
CA PRO A 156 16.11 -10.74 -31.54
C PRO A 156 15.09 -11.63 -30.83
N GLY A 157 14.05 -11.02 -30.26
CA GLY A 157 13.00 -11.76 -29.57
C GLY A 157 12.17 -10.89 -28.62
N ALA A 158 11.25 -11.53 -27.91
CA ALA A 158 10.47 -10.89 -26.86
C ALA A 158 11.23 -10.93 -25.52
N TYR A 159 11.32 -9.79 -24.86
CA TYR A 159 11.93 -9.64 -23.55
C TYR A 159 10.90 -9.15 -22.53
N SER A 160 10.88 -9.79 -21.36
CA SER A 160 10.00 -9.42 -20.26
C SER A 160 10.68 -9.62 -18.91
N THR A 161 10.15 -8.99 -17.87
CA THR A 161 10.62 -9.26 -16.50
C THR A 161 10.09 -10.61 -16.02
N ALA A 162 10.98 -11.51 -15.63
CA ALA A 162 10.61 -12.82 -15.07
C ALA A 162 9.82 -12.67 -13.75
N THR A 163 10.15 -11.64 -12.98
CA THR A 163 9.44 -11.26 -11.76
C THR A 163 8.96 -9.82 -11.91
N PRO A 164 7.68 -9.52 -11.66
CA PRO A 164 7.18 -8.15 -11.72
C PRO A 164 7.91 -7.21 -10.76
N ILE A 165 8.06 -5.94 -11.15
CA ILE A 165 8.45 -4.87 -10.24
C ILE A 165 7.30 -4.65 -9.26
N THR A 166 7.57 -4.74 -7.97
CA THR A 166 6.59 -4.45 -6.92
C THR A 166 6.62 -2.98 -6.58
N ILE A 167 5.45 -2.36 -6.46
CA ILE A 167 5.28 -1.01 -5.96
C ILE A 167 4.73 -1.10 -4.55
N THR A 168 5.45 -0.50 -3.60
CA THR A 168 5.02 -0.37 -2.20
C THR A 168 4.56 1.05 -1.95
N ILE A 169 3.36 1.21 -1.39
CA ILE A 169 2.83 2.49 -0.94
C ILE A 169 2.87 2.56 0.59
N SER A 170 3.34 3.70 1.12
CA SER A 170 3.22 4.09 2.53
C SER A 170 2.42 5.38 2.62
N TYR A 171 1.39 5.47 3.49
CA TYR A 171 0.47 6.60 3.63
C TYR A 171 0.02 6.80 5.08
#